data_d5990d61b216d0af06e56e644fda3205
#
_entry.id   d5990d61b216d0af06e56e644fda3205
#
_cell.length_a   1.000
_cell.length_b   1.000
_cell.length_c   1.000
_cell.angle_alpha   90.00
_cell.angle_beta   90.00
_cell.angle_gamma   90.00
#
_symmetry.space_group_name_H-M   'P 1'
#
loop_
_entity.id
_entity.type
_entity.pdbx_description
1 polymer ?
#
loop_
_entity_poly.entity_id
_entity_poly.type
_entity_poly.pdbx_seq_one_letter_code
_entity_poly.pdbx_strand_id
1 'polypeptide(L)'
;VATGTNNFNRDISDAIMITVEEDKKSDPDIKNNAENTTTATQSTTTVIQNASTMNTKIAVTRVVVKKLKSGKKQIRLTWKKQSKVSGYEIRYSTKANMKNAKRIRVNAKTANKTIKKLKSKKRYYVQIRAYKTNDHKKIYGNWSAKKTLKTK
;
A
#
# COMPACT_ATOMS: atom_id res chain seq x y z
N VAL A 1 -14.59 -53.84 -20.23
CA VAL A 1 -14.98 -52.46 -19.87
C VAL A 1 -14.02 -52.00 -18.81
N ALA A 2 -13.01 -51.23 -19.24
CA ALA A 2 -11.99 -50.70 -18.34
C ALA A 2 -12.43 -49.29 -17.86
N THR A 3 -12.71 -49.15 -16.61
CA THR A 3 -12.94 -47.86 -15.95
C THR A 3 -11.59 -47.32 -15.46
N GLY A 4 -11.02 -46.41 -16.25
CA GLY A 4 -9.84 -45.66 -15.83
C GLY A 4 -10.22 -44.56 -14.89
N THR A 5 -9.92 -44.72 -13.61
CA THR A 5 -9.94 -43.63 -12.61
C THR A 5 -8.66 -42.84 -12.74
N ASN A 6 -8.74 -41.65 -13.33
CA ASN A 6 -7.65 -40.71 -13.33
C ASN A 6 -7.54 -40.07 -11.93
N ASN A 7 -6.69 -40.62 -11.12
CA ASN A 7 -6.31 -40.06 -9.85
C ASN A 7 -5.25 -38.98 -10.09
N PHE A 8 -5.67 -37.74 -10.34
CA PHE A 8 -4.81 -36.57 -10.39
C PHE A 8 -4.68 -35.96 -9.01
N ASN A 9 -4.14 -36.74 -8.09
CA ASN A 9 -3.63 -36.19 -6.84
C ASN A 9 -2.11 -36.16 -6.93
N ARG A 10 -1.58 -35.19 -7.65
CA ARG A 10 -0.17 -34.87 -7.55
C ARG A 10 0.02 -33.89 -6.43
N ASP A 11 0.34 -34.47 -5.31
CA ASP A 11 1.03 -33.82 -4.21
C ASP A 11 2.38 -33.31 -4.74
N ILE A 12 2.43 -32.01 -5.04
CA ILE A 12 3.70 -31.35 -5.38
C ILE A 12 4.31 -30.81 -4.11
N SER A 13 4.64 -31.72 -3.23
CA SER A 13 5.50 -31.45 -2.06
C SER A 13 6.91 -31.98 -2.28
N ASP A 14 7.40 -31.93 -3.51
CA ASP A 14 8.83 -32.13 -3.75
C ASP A 14 9.54 -30.80 -3.54
N ALA A 15 9.96 -30.61 -2.32
CA ALA A 15 10.98 -29.63 -2.00
C ALA A 15 12.26 -30.06 -2.73
N ILE A 16 12.60 -29.35 -3.80
CA ILE A 16 13.92 -29.47 -4.41
C ILE A 16 14.93 -28.89 -3.42
N MET A 17 15.54 -29.77 -2.66
CA MET A 17 16.76 -29.44 -1.94
C MET A 17 17.87 -29.32 -2.98
N ILE A 18 18.24 -28.09 -3.32
CA ILE A 18 19.50 -27.84 -3.98
C ILE A 18 20.56 -27.83 -2.88
N THR A 19 21.21 -28.94 -2.68
CA THR A 19 22.46 -29.04 -1.93
C THR A 19 23.54 -28.40 -2.79
N VAL A 20 23.96 -27.19 -2.43
CA VAL A 20 25.19 -26.62 -2.95
C VAL A 20 26.32 -27.28 -2.19
N GLU A 21 27.01 -28.23 -2.82
CA GLU A 21 28.27 -28.74 -2.31
C GLU A 21 29.30 -27.63 -2.38
N GLU A 22 29.78 -27.20 -1.23
CA GLU A 22 30.96 -26.37 -1.16
C GLU A 22 32.18 -27.22 -1.53
N ASP A 23 32.70 -26.98 -2.72
CA ASP A 23 34.04 -27.46 -3.07
C ASP A 23 35.06 -26.67 -2.27
N LYS A 24 35.54 -27.32 -1.23
CA LYS A 24 36.64 -26.85 -0.42
C LYS A 24 37.94 -27.16 -1.15
N LYS A 25 38.45 -26.22 -1.92
CA LYS A 25 39.84 -26.25 -2.38
C LYS A 25 40.62 -25.12 -1.76
N SER A 26 41.36 -25.48 -0.74
CA SER A 26 42.45 -24.69 -0.20
C SER A 26 43.52 -24.46 -1.26
N ASP A 27 44.04 -23.23 -1.39
CA ASP A 27 45.41 -22.88 -1.00
C ASP A 27 45.90 -21.54 -1.60
N PRO A 28 47.10 -21.11 -1.21
CA PRO A 28 47.23 -19.98 -0.34
C PRO A 28 47.90 -18.76 -1.02
N ASP A 29 48.05 -17.66 -0.24
CA ASP A 29 48.98 -16.55 -0.44
C ASP A 29 48.88 -15.70 -1.72
N ILE A 30 48.25 -14.54 -1.56
CA ILE A 30 48.87 -13.29 -1.99
C ILE A 30 48.48 -12.17 -1.02
N LYS A 31 49.50 -11.62 -0.40
CA LYS A 31 49.48 -10.39 0.40
C LYS A 31 49.19 -9.17 -0.45
N ASN A 32 48.59 -8.19 0.22
CA ASN A 32 48.68 -6.74 0.00
C ASN A 32 47.72 -6.10 -1.01
N ASN A 33 46.92 -5.29 -0.62
CA ASN A 33 47.04 -3.91 -0.24
C ASN A 33 45.67 -3.21 -0.25
N ALA A 34 45.49 -2.32 0.67
CA ALA A 34 44.37 -1.50 0.89
C ALA A 34 43.88 -0.76 -0.36
N GLU A 35 42.56 -0.71 -0.56
CA GLU A 35 41.87 0.57 -0.61
C GLU A 35 40.38 0.33 -0.66
N ASN A 36 39.77 0.82 0.35
CA ASN A 36 38.43 1.29 0.58
C ASN A 36 37.59 1.53 -0.70
N THR A 37 36.61 0.68 -0.94
CA THR A 37 35.40 1.09 -1.64
C THR A 37 34.24 0.34 -1.03
N THR A 38 33.50 1.03 -0.20
CA THR A 38 32.25 0.57 0.41
C THR A 38 31.19 0.43 -0.68
N THR A 39 31.12 -0.73 -1.30
CA THR A 39 29.94 -1.09 -2.07
C THR A 39 29.02 -1.85 -1.14
N ALA A 40 28.00 -1.17 -0.69
CA ALA A 40 26.90 -1.79 0.04
C ALA A 40 26.21 -2.81 -0.87
N THR A 41 26.62 -4.05 -0.77
CA THR A 41 25.87 -5.17 -1.32
C THR A 41 24.62 -5.31 -0.49
N GLN A 42 23.54 -4.77 -0.98
CA GLN A 42 22.21 -5.11 -0.45
C GLN A 42 21.99 -6.59 -0.71
N SER A 43 22.17 -7.39 0.32
CA SER A 43 21.66 -8.76 0.36
C SER A 43 20.13 -8.67 0.27
N THR A 44 19.60 -8.83 -0.93
CA THR A 44 18.21 -9.16 -1.14
C THR A 44 17.99 -10.57 -0.59
N THR A 45 17.71 -10.64 0.70
CA THR A 45 17.15 -11.85 1.29
C THR A 45 15.76 -12.02 0.67
N THR A 46 15.70 -12.75 -0.42
CA THR A 46 14.45 -13.25 -0.96
C THR A 46 13.91 -14.26 0.03
N VAL A 47 13.12 -13.79 0.97
CA VAL A 47 12.32 -14.67 1.80
C VAL A 47 11.28 -15.30 0.89
N ILE A 48 11.55 -16.49 0.40
CA ILE A 48 10.56 -17.34 -0.24
C ILE A 48 9.63 -17.80 0.88
N GLN A 49 8.66 -16.99 1.21
CA GLN A 49 7.56 -17.41 2.04
C GLN A 49 6.72 -18.38 1.21
N ASN A 50 6.71 -19.62 1.62
CA ASN A 50 5.84 -20.66 1.09
C ASN A 50 4.42 -20.11 0.89
N ALA A 51 4.05 -19.98 -0.38
CA ALA A 51 2.74 -19.59 -0.81
C ALA A 51 1.76 -20.75 -0.61
N SER A 52 1.32 -20.94 0.60
CA SER A 52 0.13 -21.76 0.89
C SER A 52 -0.98 -20.90 1.43
N THR A 53 -1.16 -19.76 0.82
CA THR A 53 -2.40 -19.01 0.86
C THR A 53 -2.31 -18.06 -0.33
N MET A 54 -3.16 -18.23 -1.31
CA MET A 54 -3.37 -17.21 -2.34
C MET A 54 -3.90 -15.96 -1.64
N ASN A 55 -2.99 -15.23 -0.99
CA ASN A 55 -3.25 -13.90 -0.50
C ASN A 55 -3.31 -13.01 -1.73
N THR A 56 -4.47 -13.01 -2.37
CA THR A 56 -4.78 -12.03 -3.41
C THR A 56 -4.67 -10.69 -2.74
N LYS A 57 -3.48 -10.12 -2.72
CA LYS A 57 -3.19 -8.80 -2.17
C LYS A 57 -4.11 -7.82 -2.87
N ILE A 58 -5.23 -7.50 -2.22
CA ILE A 58 -6.19 -6.54 -2.74
C ILE A 58 -5.50 -5.18 -2.72
N ALA A 59 -4.79 -4.87 -3.80
CA ALA A 59 -4.11 -3.60 -3.94
C ALA A 59 -5.14 -2.49 -4.13
N VAL A 60 -5.30 -1.66 -3.11
CA VAL A 60 -6.11 -0.44 -3.20
C VAL A 60 -5.19 0.68 -3.65
N THR A 61 -5.34 1.12 -4.89
CA THR A 61 -4.51 2.17 -5.48
C THR A 61 -4.72 3.53 -4.82
N ARG A 62 -3.73 4.41 -4.94
CA ARG A 62 -3.80 5.76 -4.39
C ARG A 62 -4.88 6.59 -5.09
N VAL A 63 -5.70 7.29 -4.32
CA VAL A 63 -6.75 8.17 -4.85
C VAL A 63 -6.17 9.45 -5.44
N VAL A 64 -6.62 9.84 -6.63
CA VAL A 64 -6.26 11.10 -7.27
C VAL A 64 -7.28 12.19 -6.92
N VAL A 65 -6.81 13.23 -6.23
CA VAL A 65 -7.61 14.41 -5.93
C VAL A 65 -7.65 15.30 -7.17
N LYS A 66 -8.86 15.51 -7.75
CA LYS A 66 -9.07 16.36 -8.90
C LYS A 66 -9.15 17.84 -8.52
N LYS A 67 -9.92 18.18 -7.50
CA LYS A 67 -10.18 19.56 -7.13
C LYS A 67 -10.38 19.74 -5.63
N LEU A 68 -9.88 20.87 -5.12
CA LEU A 68 -10.12 21.30 -3.75
C LEU A 68 -10.54 22.78 -3.82
N LYS A 69 -11.75 23.09 -3.36
CA LYS A 69 -12.28 24.44 -3.35
C LYS A 69 -12.56 24.89 -1.92
N SER A 70 -12.18 26.13 -1.58
CA SER A 70 -12.55 26.74 -0.32
C SER A 70 -13.89 27.48 -0.42
N GLY A 71 -14.62 27.48 0.70
CA GLY A 71 -15.83 28.27 0.89
C GLY A 71 -15.86 28.85 2.29
N LYS A 72 -16.91 29.64 2.58
CA LYS A 72 -17.15 30.19 3.94
C LYS A 72 -17.33 29.03 4.92
N LYS A 73 -16.38 28.86 5.85
CA LYS A 73 -16.34 27.76 6.86
C LYS A 73 -16.50 26.35 6.28
N GLN A 74 -16.08 26.13 5.01
CA GLN A 74 -16.20 24.84 4.35
C GLN A 74 -15.10 24.58 3.31
N ILE A 75 -14.92 23.31 2.96
CA ILE A 75 -14.03 22.82 1.91
C ILE A 75 -14.78 21.78 1.09
N ARG A 76 -14.76 21.92 -0.23
CA ARG A 76 -15.25 20.90 -1.16
C ARG A 76 -14.07 20.17 -1.80
N LEU A 77 -14.00 18.86 -1.56
CA LEU A 77 -13.04 17.94 -2.14
C LEU A 77 -13.70 17.15 -3.27
N THR A 78 -13.02 17.03 -4.42
CA THR A 78 -13.45 16.20 -5.55
C THR A 78 -12.30 15.31 -5.97
N TRP A 79 -12.58 14.03 -6.28
CA TRP A 79 -11.56 13.05 -6.64
C TRP A 79 -12.02 12.16 -7.81
N LYS A 80 -11.06 11.40 -8.39
CA LYS A 80 -11.39 10.37 -9.39
C LYS A 80 -11.92 9.15 -8.66
N LYS A 81 -13.12 8.70 -9.00
CA LYS A 81 -13.65 7.43 -8.48
C LYS A 81 -12.75 6.28 -8.92
N GLN A 82 -12.69 5.27 -8.09
CA GLN A 82 -12.00 4.01 -8.37
C GLN A 82 -13.03 2.87 -8.41
N SER A 83 -12.80 1.91 -9.29
CA SER A 83 -13.53 0.66 -9.31
C SER A 83 -13.03 -0.27 -8.19
N LYS A 84 -13.82 -1.27 -7.87
CA LYS A 84 -13.45 -2.34 -6.91
C LYS A 84 -13.06 -1.86 -5.51
N VAL A 85 -13.59 -0.70 -5.08
CA VAL A 85 -13.44 -0.19 -3.70
C VAL A 85 -14.78 -0.14 -3.00
N SER A 86 -14.80 -0.26 -1.69
CA SER A 86 -16.01 -0.16 -0.86
C SER A 86 -16.33 1.27 -0.45
N GLY A 87 -15.32 2.15 -0.46
CA GLY A 87 -15.50 3.56 -0.12
C GLY A 87 -14.20 4.31 0.02
N TYR A 88 -14.33 5.53 0.55
CA TYR A 88 -13.21 6.45 0.75
C TYR A 88 -13.19 6.96 2.19
N GLU A 89 -12.00 7.16 2.71
CA GLU A 89 -11.78 7.82 3.98
C GLU A 89 -11.01 9.13 3.73
N ILE A 90 -11.58 10.23 4.17
CA ILE A 90 -11.01 11.57 4.09
C ILE A 90 -10.51 11.93 5.48
N ARG A 91 -9.29 12.46 5.59
CA ARG A 91 -8.81 13.09 6.82
C ARG A 91 -8.45 14.54 6.59
N TYR A 92 -8.67 15.36 7.61
CA TYR A 92 -8.35 16.78 7.55
C TYR A 92 -7.91 17.31 8.91
N SER A 93 -6.98 18.24 8.90
CA SER A 93 -6.40 18.86 10.10
C SER A 93 -5.95 20.29 9.80
N THR A 94 -5.83 21.11 10.82
CA THR A 94 -5.15 22.42 10.72
C THR A 94 -3.63 22.29 10.88
N LYS A 95 -3.14 21.12 11.27
CA LYS A 95 -1.71 20.82 11.45
C LYS A 95 -1.15 20.11 10.22
N ALA A 96 0.01 20.55 9.74
CA ALA A 96 0.65 19.99 8.53
C ALA A 96 1.05 18.52 8.69
N ASN A 97 1.40 18.09 9.91
CA ASN A 97 1.72 16.69 10.24
C ASN A 97 0.48 15.80 10.41
N MET A 98 -0.72 16.33 10.19
CA MET A 98 -2.00 15.63 10.35
C MET A 98 -2.28 15.12 11.78
N LYS A 99 -1.58 15.66 12.79
CA LYS A 99 -1.88 15.35 14.21
C LYS A 99 -3.33 15.77 14.52
N ASN A 100 -4.05 14.90 15.22
CA ASN A 100 -5.47 15.08 15.59
C ASN A 100 -6.38 15.31 14.36
N ALA A 101 -6.10 14.67 13.23
CA ALA A 101 -6.91 14.77 12.03
C ALA A 101 -8.30 14.17 12.25
N LYS A 102 -9.33 14.93 11.91
CA LYS A 102 -10.69 14.43 11.81
C LYS A 102 -10.84 13.55 10.59
N ARG A 103 -11.66 12.51 10.68
CA ARG A 103 -11.89 11.54 9.59
C ARG A 103 -13.36 11.49 9.21
N ILE A 104 -13.62 11.33 7.93
CA ILE A 104 -14.96 11.16 7.35
C ILE A 104 -14.88 10.00 6.38
N ARG A 105 -15.83 9.07 6.46
CA ARG A 105 -15.98 7.99 5.47
C ARG A 105 -17.15 8.26 4.56
N VAL A 106 -17.00 7.89 3.30
CA VAL A 106 -18.03 7.97 2.27
C VAL A 106 -18.02 6.70 1.43
N ASN A 107 -19.15 6.38 0.80
CA ASN A 107 -19.27 5.17 -0.01
C ASN A 107 -18.53 5.29 -1.36
N ALA A 108 -18.38 4.16 -2.07
CA ALA A 108 -17.68 4.07 -3.34
C ALA A 108 -18.32 4.91 -4.47
N LYS A 109 -19.63 5.12 -4.42
CA LYS A 109 -20.35 5.91 -5.44
C LYS A 109 -20.03 7.40 -5.37
N THR A 110 -19.50 7.88 -4.27
CA THR A 110 -19.20 9.29 -4.00
C THR A 110 -17.91 9.74 -4.70
N ALA A 111 -17.96 10.84 -5.41
CA ALA A 111 -16.81 11.47 -6.09
C ALA A 111 -16.43 12.85 -5.53
N ASN A 112 -17.24 13.38 -4.62
CA ASN A 112 -16.98 14.65 -3.95
C ASN A 112 -17.55 14.67 -2.54
N LYS A 113 -17.02 15.53 -1.68
CA LYS A 113 -17.52 15.75 -0.31
C LYS A 113 -17.28 17.19 0.09
N THR A 114 -18.30 17.81 0.66
CA THR A 114 -18.16 19.11 1.32
C THR A 114 -18.00 18.89 2.83
N ILE A 115 -16.93 19.39 3.36
CA ILE A 115 -16.62 19.39 4.79
C ILE A 115 -17.05 20.75 5.33
N LYS A 116 -18.07 20.77 6.16
CA LYS A 116 -18.66 21.99 6.74
C LYS A 116 -18.23 22.20 8.18
N LYS A 117 -18.66 23.32 8.79
CA LYS A 117 -18.37 23.67 10.20
C LYS A 117 -16.88 23.80 10.49
N LEU A 118 -16.12 24.31 9.54
CA LEU A 118 -14.71 24.61 9.70
C LEU A 118 -14.52 26.03 10.27
N LYS A 119 -13.35 26.27 10.85
CA LYS A 119 -12.97 27.63 11.28
C LYS A 119 -12.69 28.49 10.06
N SER A 120 -13.21 29.73 10.05
CA SER A 120 -12.95 30.72 9.00
C SER A 120 -11.49 31.15 8.99
N LYS A 121 -10.99 31.57 7.84
CA LYS A 121 -9.61 32.07 7.64
C LYS A 121 -8.50 31.15 8.17
N LYS A 122 -8.78 29.84 8.35
CA LYS A 122 -7.81 28.83 8.80
C LYS A 122 -7.32 27.96 7.65
N ARG A 123 -6.03 27.60 7.70
CA ARG A 123 -5.42 26.66 6.78
C ARG A 123 -5.78 25.23 7.20
N TYR A 124 -6.20 24.43 6.23
CA TYR A 124 -6.49 23.01 6.41
C TYR A 124 -5.65 22.18 5.46
N TYR A 125 -5.22 21.04 5.93
CA TYR A 125 -4.54 19.99 5.20
C TYR A 125 -5.53 18.83 5.04
N VAL A 126 -5.64 18.31 3.81
CA VAL A 126 -6.63 17.29 3.47
C VAL A 126 -5.95 16.16 2.72
N GLN A 127 -6.29 14.94 3.04
CA GLN A 127 -5.90 13.74 2.34
C GLN A 127 -7.09 12.79 2.21
N ILE A 128 -7.06 11.94 1.20
CA ILE A 128 -8.07 10.91 0.96
C ILE A 128 -7.38 9.59 0.64
N ARG A 129 -7.99 8.49 1.05
CA ARG A 129 -7.62 7.14 0.63
C ARG A 129 -8.87 6.34 0.34
N ALA A 130 -8.75 5.33 -0.52
CA ALA A 130 -9.80 4.35 -0.72
C ALA A 130 -9.63 3.19 0.27
N TYR A 131 -10.70 2.44 0.48
CA TYR A 131 -10.66 1.17 1.21
C TYR A 131 -11.56 0.14 0.53
N LYS A 132 -11.21 -1.12 0.69
CA LYS A 132 -12.05 -2.27 0.38
C LYS A 132 -12.39 -2.99 1.67
N THR A 133 -13.60 -3.47 1.79
CA THR A 133 -13.99 -4.34 2.89
C THR A 133 -13.92 -5.77 2.40
N ASN A 134 -13.22 -6.61 3.12
CA ASN A 134 -13.14 -8.04 2.92
C ASN A 134 -13.34 -8.70 4.29
N ASP A 135 -14.27 -9.65 4.41
CA ASP A 135 -14.54 -10.39 5.64
C ASP A 135 -14.64 -9.46 6.87
N HIS A 136 -15.48 -8.44 6.77
CA HIS A 136 -15.68 -7.40 7.79
C HIS A 136 -14.45 -6.54 8.13
N LYS A 137 -13.28 -6.83 7.57
CA LYS A 137 -12.05 -6.04 7.73
C LYS A 137 -11.90 -5.00 6.62
N LYS A 138 -11.43 -3.82 6.96
CA LYS A 138 -11.14 -2.76 5.98
C LYS A 138 -9.66 -2.76 5.60
N ILE A 139 -9.40 -2.98 4.33
CA ILE A 139 -8.07 -2.88 3.74
C ILE A 139 -7.96 -1.50 3.12
N TYR A 140 -7.02 -0.70 3.59
CA TYR A 140 -6.85 0.68 3.17
C TYR A 140 -5.72 0.83 2.16
N GLY A 141 -5.95 1.63 1.14
CA GLY A 141 -4.90 2.10 0.26
C GLY A 141 -4.07 3.23 0.90
N ASN A 142 -3.02 3.62 0.20
CA ASN A 142 -2.18 4.73 0.60
C ASN A 142 -2.94 6.07 0.56
N TRP A 143 -2.59 6.99 1.46
CA TRP A 143 -3.12 8.35 1.43
C TRP A 143 -2.71 9.07 0.15
N SER A 144 -3.62 9.88 -0.39
CA SER A 144 -3.31 10.80 -1.48
C SER A 144 -2.19 11.77 -1.09
N ALA A 145 -1.60 12.44 -2.08
CA ALA A 145 -0.80 13.63 -1.82
C ALA A 145 -1.60 14.60 -0.93
N LYS A 146 -0.93 15.20 0.03
CA LYS A 146 -1.51 16.18 0.93
C LYS A 146 -1.85 17.45 0.15
N LYS A 147 -3.10 17.88 0.20
CA LYS A 147 -3.57 19.12 -0.36
C LYS A 147 -3.88 20.11 0.74
N THR A 148 -3.64 21.39 0.48
CA THR A 148 -3.85 22.45 1.47
C THR A 148 -4.61 23.62 0.87
N LEU A 149 -5.43 24.26 1.68
CA LEU A 149 -6.07 25.53 1.37
C LEU A 149 -6.52 26.27 2.63
N LYS A 150 -6.80 27.54 2.48
CA LYS A 150 -7.36 28.42 3.52
C LYS A 150 -8.87 28.55 3.30
N THR A 151 -9.68 28.38 4.37
CA THR A 151 -11.12 28.65 4.34
C THR A 151 -11.38 30.15 4.23
N LYS A 152 -12.52 30.48 3.66
CA LYS A 152 -13.04 31.85 3.64
C LYS A 152 -13.79 32.16 4.92
#